data_810a56a8d1aaee1ccea04f89eb2df6b7
#
_entry.id   810a56a8d1aaee1ccea04f89eb2df6b7
#
_cell.length_a   1.000
_cell.length_b   1.000
_cell.length_c   1.000
_cell.angle_alpha   90.00
_cell.angle_beta   90.00
_cell.angle_gamma   90.00
#
_symmetry.space_group_name_H-M   'P 1'
#
loop_
_entity.id
_entity.type
_entity.pdbx_description
1 polymer ?
#
loop_
_entity_poly.entity_id
_entity_poly.type
_entity_poly.pdbx_seq_one_letter_code
_entity_poly.pdbx_strand_id
1 'polypeptide(L)' 'MEYVLTIIMCAFVEGKTTCMPPFRIEATYKDGYDCMLDGYTKSYDKIVEIGREEVNKYNIYIKFGCSENISNKKST' A
#
# COMPACT_ATOMS: atom_id res chain seq x y z
N MET A 1 5.19 16.55 -11.95
CA MET A 1 3.99 15.80 -11.61
C MET A 1 4.25 14.94 -10.40
N GLU A 2 3.33 14.92 -9.46
CA GLU A 2 3.54 14.19 -8.23
C GLU A 2 2.77 12.90 -8.22
N TYR A 3 3.25 11.96 -7.44
CA TYR A 3 2.59 10.65 -7.27
C TYR A 3 2.23 10.45 -5.82
N VAL A 4 1.16 9.69 -5.60
CA VAL A 4 0.74 9.31 -4.26
C VAL A 4 0.78 7.80 -4.14
N LEU A 5 1.02 7.34 -2.92
CA LEU A 5 1.15 5.92 -2.62
C LEU A 5 -0.05 5.48 -1.78
N THR A 6 -0.71 4.43 -2.23
CA THR A 6 -1.83 3.85 -1.50
C THR A 6 -1.48 2.41 -1.16
N ILE A 7 -1.75 2.03 0.08
CA ILE A 7 -1.40 0.70 0.59
C ILE A 7 -2.66 0.00 1.05
N ILE A 8 -2.77 -1.28 0.72
CA ILE A 8 -3.92 -2.11 1.11
C ILE A 8 -3.39 -3.38 1.76
N MET A 9 -3.86 -3.66 2.97
CA MET A 9 -3.49 -4.88 3.67
C MET A 9 -4.61 -5.89 3.57
N CYS A 10 -4.26 -7.11 3.19
CA CYS A 10 -5.25 -8.16 2.97
C CYS A 10 -4.86 -9.42 3.71
N ALA A 11 -5.85 -10.25 3.98
CA ALA A 11 -5.64 -11.55 4.59
C ALA A 11 -6.44 -12.58 3.82
N PHE A 12 -5.92 -13.78 3.76
CA PHE A 12 -6.60 -14.88 3.08
C PHE A 12 -6.82 -16.00 4.11
N VAL A 13 -8.06 -16.15 4.54
CA VAL A 13 -8.41 -17.11 5.59
C VAL A 13 -9.59 -17.92 5.13
N GLU A 14 -9.45 -19.25 5.21
CA GLU A 14 -10.53 -20.18 4.93
C GLU A 14 -11.16 -19.94 3.56
N GLY A 15 -10.29 -19.76 2.57
CA GLY A 15 -10.74 -19.58 1.20
C GLY A 15 -11.31 -18.23 0.87
N LYS A 16 -11.21 -17.29 1.79
CA LYS A 16 -11.75 -15.94 1.57
C LYS A 16 -10.68 -14.91 1.71
N THR A 17 -10.72 -13.92 0.82
CA THR A 17 -9.84 -12.78 0.89
C THR A 17 -10.57 -11.62 1.54
N THR A 18 -9.96 -11.06 2.57
CA THR A 18 -10.50 -9.88 3.24
C THR A 18 -9.44 -8.82 3.25
N CYS A 19 -9.79 -7.63 2.79
CA CYS A 19 -8.86 -6.51 2.74
C CYS A 19 -9.38 -5.38 3.60
N MET A 20 -8.45 -4.71 4.27
CA MET A 20 -8.79 -3.52 5.00
C MET A 20 -8.95 -2.36 4.03
N PRO A 21 -9.64 -1.31 4.43
CA PRO A 21 -9.75 -0.15 3.56
C PRO A 21 -8.37 0.39 3.20
N PRO A 22 -8.20 0.82 1.96
CA PRO A 22 -6.90 1.35 1.54
C PRO A 22 -6.58 2.61 2.33
N PHE A 23 -5.30 2.81 2.59
CA PHE A 23 -4.91 4.09 3.16
C PHE A 23 -3.79 4.69 2.34
N ARG A 24 -3.76 5.99 2.36
CA ARG A 24 -2.88 6.77 1.56
C ARG A 24 -1.74 7.29 2.41
N ILE A 25 -0.53 7.14 1.91
CA ILE A 25 0.62 7.70 2.60
C ILE A 25 0.60 9.21 2.40
N GLU A 26 0.84 9.93 3.49
CA GLU A 26 0.78 11.39 3.45
C GLU A 26 2.08 11.99 2.99
N ALA A 27 2.51 11.56 1.83
CA ALA A 27 3.71 12.07 1.23
C ALA A 27 3.49 12.03 -0.27
N THR A 28 4.19 12.87 -0.99
CA THR A 28 4.14 12.82 -2.43
C THR A 28 5.53 12.51 -2.95
N TYR A 29 5.58 11.95 -4.12
CA TYR A 29 6.81 11.51 -4.75
C TYR A 29 6.94 12.22 -6.09
N LYS A 30 8.16 12.53 -6.46
CA LYS A 30 8.36 13.31 -7.67
C LYS A 30 8.12 12.49 -8.92
N ASP A 31 8.25 11.16 -8.84
CA ASP A 31 7.98 10.31 -9.99
C ASP A 31 7.55 8.93 -9.50
N GLY A 32 7.13 8.11 -10.46
CA GLY A 32 6.63 6.79 -10.12
C GLY A 32 7.71 5.87 -9.57
N TYR A 33 8.94 6.07 -10.02
CA TYR A 33 10.04 5.23 -9.55
C TYR A 33 10.24 5.40 -8.04
N ASP A 34 10.32 6.64 -7.58
CA ASP A 34 10.47 6.89 -6.15
C ASP A 34 9.28 6.36 -5.37
N CYS A 35 8.08 6.52 -5.91
CA CYS A 35 6.88 6.01 -5.27
C CYS A 35 6.94 4.49 -5.14
N MET A 36 7.35 3.80 -6.19
CA MET A 36 7.44 2.35 -6.16
C MET A 36 8.46 1.87 -5.14
N LEU A 37 9.61 2.52 -5.09
CA LEU A 37 10.64 2.13 -4.12
C LEU A 37 10.11 2.23 -2.71
N ASP A 38 9.44 3.33 -2.40
CA ASP A 38 8.92 3.51 -1.06
C ASP A 38 7.76 2.57 -0.79
N GLY A 39 6.98 2.24 -1.82
CA GLY A 39 5.91 1.26 -1.67
C GLY A 39 6.44 -0.08 -1.20
N TYR A 40 7.51 -0.55 -1.81
CA TYR A 40 8.12 -1.82 -1.39
C TYR A 40 8.71 -1.70 0.01
N THR A 41 9.37 -0.59 0.30
CA THR A 41 9.97 -0.39 1.61
C THR A 41 8.90 -0.39 2.71
N LYS A 42 7.84 0.36 2.52
CA LYS A 42 6.80 0.44 3.54
C LYS A 42 6.04 -0.87 3.67
N SER A 43 5.86 -1.58 2.57
CA SER A 43 5.22 -2.89 2.63
C SER A 43 6.08 -3.88 3.42
N TYR A 44 7.37 -3.86 3.16
CA TYR A 44 8.30 -4.72 3.88
C TYR A 44 8.26 -4.39 5.38
N ASP A 45 8.35 -3.12 5.71
CA ASP A 45 8.35 -2.71 7.11
C ASP A 45 7.07 -3.12 7.82
N LYS A 46 5.94 -3.01 7.13
CA LYS A 46 4.67 -3.38 7.73
C LYS A 46 4.60 -4.88 8.00
N ILE A 47 5.08 -5.69 7.08
CA ILE A 47 5.10 -7.15 7.27
C ILE A 47 5.98 -7.52 8.46
N VAL A 48 7.15 -6.87 8.57
CA VAL A 48 8.02 -7.12 9.70
C VAL A 48 7.36 -6.71 11.01
N GLU A 49 6.68 -5.59 10.98
CA GLU A 49 6.00 -5.08 12.17
C GLU A 49 4.89 -6.03 12.64
N ILE A 50 4.11 -6.56 11.69
CA ILE A 50 3.05 -7.51 12.02
C ILE A 50 3.63 -8.79 12.61
N GLY A 51 4.70 -9.28 12.03
CA GLY A 51 5.42 -10.40 12.58
C GLY A 51 5.06 -11.72 11.90
N ARG A 52 5.97 -12.66 12.06
CA ARG A 52 5.88 -13.95 11.37
C ARG A 52 4.63 -14.72 11.74
N GLU A 53 4.29 -14.74 13.01
CA GLU A 53 3.16 -15.55 13.46
C GLU A 53 1.84 -15.08 12.86
N GLU A 54 1.61 -13.78 12.93
CA GLU A 54 0.36 -13.23 12.41
C GLU A 54 0.29 -13.37 10.90
N VAL A 55 1.39 -13.06 10.22
CA VAL A 55 1.41 -13.15 8.78
C VAL A 55 1.10 -14.56 8.32
N ASN A 56 1.72 -15.55 8.97
CA ASN A 56 1.49 -16.94 8.58
C ASN A 56 0.11 -17.43 8.96
N LYS A 57 -0.40 -16.98 10.10
CA LYS A 57 -1.69 -17.42 10.59
C LYS A 57 -2.83 -16.97 9.69
N TYR A 58 -2.76 -15.72 9.25
CA TYR A 58 -3.86 -15.16 8.46
C TYR A 58 -3.50 -14.98 6.99
N ASN A 59 -2.33 -15.46 6.58
CA ASN A 59 -1.85 -15.29 5.21
C ASN A 59 -1.95 -13.85 4.76
N ILE A 60 -1.36 -12.98 5.57
CA ILE A 60 -1.42 -11.55 5.33
C ILE A 60 -0.49 -11.18 4.19
N TYR A 61 -0.97 -10.32 3.33
CA TYR A 61 -0.16 -9.77 2.26
C TYR A 61 -0.54 -8.31 2.04
N ILE A 62 0.34 -7.59 1.39
CA ILE A 62 0.15 -6.16 1.21
C ILE A 62 0.25 -5.84 -0.27
N LYS A 63 -0.69 -5.04 -0.74
CA LYS A 63 -0.66 -4.50 -2.09
C LYS A 63 -0.46 -3.00 -2.00
N PHE A 64 0.14 -2.44 -3.01
CA PHE A 64 0.23 -0.99 -3.06
C PHE A 64 0.18 -0.54 -4.50
N GLY A 65 -0.14 0.72 -4.68
CA GLY A 65 -0.18 1.30 -6.00
C GLY A 65 0.25 2.75 -5.96
N CYS A 66 0.79 3.18 -7.05
CA CYS A 66 1.20 4.57 -7.23
C CYS A 66 0.36 5.18 -8.32
N SER A 67 -0.17 6.37 -8.06
CA SER A 67 -0.96 7.06 -9.05
C SER A 67 -0.60 8.53 -9.04
N GLU A 68 -0.86 9.17 -10.17
CA GLU A 68 -0.57 10.58 -10.28
C GLU A 68 -1.49 11.38 -9.39
N ASN A 69 -0.92 12.39 -8.77
CA ASN A 69 -1.70 13.27 -7.94
C ASN A 69 -2.28 14.39 -8.81
N ILE A 70 -3.52 14.20 -9.22
CA ILE A 70 -4.19 15.15 -10.10
C ILE A 70 -5.32 15.85 -9.37
N SER A 71 -5.14 16.02 -8.10
CA SER A 71 -6.21 16.52 -7.25
C SER A 71 -6.69 17.91 -7.65
N ASN A 72 -5.89 18.65 -8.33
CA ASN A 72 -6.32 19.98 -8.69
C ASN A 72 -7.10 20.04 -9.97
N LYS A 73 -7.58 19.26 -10.51
CA LYS A 73 -8.35 19.34 -11.55
C LYS A 73 -9.69 19.31 -11.56
N LYS A 74 -9.52 19.60 -11.22
CA LYS A 74 -10.50 19.82 -11.10
C LYS A 74 -11.10 19.93 -11.64
N SER A 75 -10.92 19.95 -11.95
CA SER A 75 -11.41 20.17 -12.32
C SER A 75 -11.87 20.04 -12.89
N THR A 76 -11.72 19.94 -13.16
CA THR A 76 -12.25 19.97 -13.68
C THR A 76 -12.75 19.93 -13.77
#